data_6cb334868b065e9325d8cbedd3dddfba
#
_entry.id   6cb334868b065e9325d8cbedd3dddfba
#
_cell.length_a   1.000
_cell.length_b   1.000
_cell.length_c   1.000
_cell.angle_alpha   90.00
_cell.angle_beta   90.00
_cell.angle_gamma   90.00
#
_symmetry.space_group_name_H-M   'P 1'
#
loop_
_entity.id
_entity.type
_entity.pdbx_description
1 polymer ?
#
loop_
_entity_poly.entity_id
_entity_poly.type
_entity_poly.pdbx_seq_one_letter_code
_entity_poly.pdbx_strand_id
1 'polypeptide(L)'
;VKDISVTPSIDDYRTGRRFILCDLICSGDFLTTPISVVDVGAHDAFADSRWMKLPRDKIRLYGFEPDEQECAGLNKTAELAGVDFHFYPVALGGRSGQANFYRYAEPAANSLFAPNEALIRRWCYGRSLPLTSQFQLREKATIEVQSLADWAKNNGIAECDFIKLNVQGAELDVLAGAGELLNSAMGMVVEQTFNPTYRGAPLFGKVYNFIDAAGFCMFDVVGFNRVARVRSPIHITEDRIFVVNGHWPHHQFFEGHFFYLRDPLLIGDMWDDERSPPLEKCFKIACLAEIFGQIEYAFEILDWIAASPGAVKVAAETRRIIDAGAEIYRNASVSDNVGPAAANPNPRRPYRTRLAGLLRRVLKRIRQQH
;
A
#
# COMPACT_ATOMS: atom_id res chain seq x y z
N VAL A 1 -30.49 -14.66 -0.78
CA VAL A 1 -30.83 -13.76 0.32
C VAL A 1 -30.06 -12.48 0.03
N LYS A 2 -30.78 -11.41 -0.37
CA LYS A 2 -30.17 -10.08 -0.60
C LYS A 2 -29.59 -9.62 0.73
N ASP A 3 -28.28 -9.44 0.79
CA ASP A 3 -27.59 -8.83 1.91
C ASP A 3 -28.17 -7.41 2.06
N ILE A 4 -28.74 -7.13 3.21
CA ILE A 4 -29.25 -5.80 3.54
C ILE A 4 -28.02 -4.92 3.66
N SER A 5 -27.77 -4.06 2.69
CA SER A 5 -26.74 -3.04 2.74
C SER A 5 -27.06 -2.11 3.92
N VAL A 6 -26.42 -2.35 5.06
CA VAL A 6 -26.50 -1.43 6.19
C VAL A 6 -25.86 -0.11 5.74
N THR A 7 -26.66 0.93 5.60
CA THR A 7 -26.15 2.27 5.33
C THR A 7 -25.12 2.65 6.39
N PRO A 8 -23.88 3.01 6.04
CA PRO A 8 -22.84 3.33 7.01
C PRO A 8 -23.29 4.46 7.94
N SER A 9 -23.00 4.32 9.22
CA SER A 9 -23.27 5.37 10.21
C SER A 9 -22.14 6.42 10.21
N ILE A 10 -22.41 7.61 10.71
CA ILE A 10 -21.38 8.64 10.90
C ILE A 10 -20.23 8.15 11.78
N ASP A 11 -20.51 7.24 12.72
CA ASP A 11 -19.50 6.65 13.59
C ASP A 11 -18.57 5.68 12.85
N ASP A 12 -18.99 5.06 11.75
CA ASP A 12 -18.14 4.23 10.92
C ASP A 12 -17.07 5.08 10.22
N TYR A 13 -17.43 6.29 9.81
CA TYR A 13 -16.48 7.24 9.24
C TYR A 13 -15.55 7.85 10.30
N ARG A 14 -16.09 8.30 11.44
CA ARG A 14 -15.31 8.83 12.58
C ARG A 14 -14.28 7.82 13.12
N THR A 15 -14.64 6.56 13.14
CA THR A 15 -13.73 5.49 13.60
C THR A 15 -12.79 4.97 12.51
N GLY A 16 -12.85 5.54 11.30
CA GLY A 16 -12.04 5.14 10.15
C GLY A 16 -12.33 3.72 9.68
N ARG A 17 -13.56 3.22 9.90
CA ARG A 17 -14.00 1.89 9.41
C ARG A 17 -14.38 1.91 7.94
N ARG A 18 -14.74 3.09 7.43
CA ARG A 18 -15.20 3.32 6.06
C ARG A 18 -14.57 4.60 5.50
N PHE A 19 -14.59 4.72 4.19
CA PHE A 19 -14.16 5.90 3.43
C PHE A 19 -15.39 6.60 2.85
N ILE A 20 -15.51 7.91 3.07
CA ILE A 20 -16.70 8.69 2.75
C ILE A 20 -16.92 8.80 1.23
N LEU A 21 -15.90 9.30 0.53
CA LEU A 21 -15.98 9.51 -0.93
C LEU A 21 -16.04 8.18 -1.66
N CYS A 22 -15.26 7.18 -1.22
CA CYS A 22 -15.32 5.84 -1.79
C CYS A 22 -16.73 5.24 -1.67
N ASP A 23 -17.38 5.37 -0.51
CA ASP A 23 -18.73 4.85 -0.31
C ASP A 23 -19.75 5.56 -1.21
N LEU A 24 -19.65 6.89 -1.33
CA LEU A 24 -20.53 7.68 -2.19
C LEU A 24 -20.32 7.35 -3.68
N ILE A 25 -19.07 7.22 -4.12
CA ILE A 25 -18.72 6.83 -5.49
C ILE A 25 -19.17 5.39 -5.77
N CYS A 26 -18.91 4.46 -4.86
CA CYS A 26 -19.26 3.05 -5.03
C CYS A 26 -20.78 2.81 -4.98
N SER A 27 -21.56 3.65 -4.29
CA SER A 27 -23.01 3.54 -4.24
C SER A 27 -23.71 4.06 -5.49
N GLY A 28 -23.03 4.88 -6.30
CA GLY A 28 -23.47 5.32 -7.62
C GLY A 28 -22.98 4.37 -8.72
N ASP A 29 -23.47 4.54 -9.93
CA ASP A 29 -23.08 3.74 -11.10
C ASP A 29 -21.79 4.26 -11.77
N PHE A 30 -20.86 4.84 -10.97
CA PHE A 30 -19.60 5.43 -11.48
C PHE A 30 -18.51 4.40 -11.69
N LEU A 31 -18.54 3.30 -10.95
CA LEU A 31 -17.59 2.19 -11.08
C LEU A 31 -18.30 0.96 -11.64
N THR A 32 -18.05 0.67 -12.90
CA THR A 32 -18.56 -0.53 -13.60
C THR A 32 -17.68 -1.74 -13.31
N THR A 33 -16.40 -1.49 -12.96
CA THR A 33 -15.42 -2.51 -12.60
C THR A 33 -14.89 -2.27 -11.18
N PRO A 34 -14.49 -3.31 -10.43
CA PRO A 34 -13.85 -3.13 -9.14
C PRO A 34 -12.52 -2.39 -9.28
N ILE A 35 -12.08 -1.74 -8.21
CA ILE A 35 -10.70 -1.28 -8.10
C ILE A 35 -9.81 -2.51 -8.02
N SER A 36 -8.92 -2.68 -9.01
CA SER A 36 -8.02 -3.83 -9.09
C SER A 36 -6.64 -3.48 -8.54
N VAL A 37 -6.20 -4.28 -7.56
CA VAL A 37 -4.94 -4.09 -6.83
C VAL A 37 -4.01 -5.26 -7.13
N VAL A 38 -2.77 -4.95 -7.47
CA VAL A 38 -1.64 -5.89 -7.51
C VAL A 38 -0.81 -5.68 -6.26
N ASP A 39 -0.70 -6.69 -5.40
CA ASP A 39 0.08 -6.66 -4.15
C ASP A 39 1.26 -7.64 -4.23
N VAL A 40 2.47 -7.12 -4.42
CA VAL A 40 3.69 -7.93 -4.55
C VAL A 40 4.47 -7.90 -3.24
N GLY A 41 4.77 -9.10 -2.72
CA GLY A 41 5.19 -9.29 -1.34
C GLY A 41 3.96 -9.20 -0.42
N ALA A 42 2.97 -10.04 -0.69
CA ALA A 42 1.63 -9.99 -0.08
C ALA A 42 1.55 -10.64 1.31
N HIS A 43 2.69 -10.99 1.93
CA HIS A 43 2.77 -11.58 3.27
C HIS A 43 1.88 -10.86 4.31
N ASP A 44 1.80 -9.54 4.22
CA ASP A 44 1.03 -8.68 5.13
C ASP A 44 -0.31 -8.19 4.55
N ALA A 45 -0.83 -8.79 3.48
CA ALA A 45 -1.99 -8.27 2.74
C ALA A 45 -3.22 -7.99 3.62
N PHE A 46 -3.49 -8.83 4.64
CA PHE A 46 -4.58 -8.63 5.59
C PHE A 46 -4.22 -7.73 6.78
N ALA A 47 -2.95 -7.40 6.97
CA ALA A 47 -2.52 -6.42 7.96
C ALA A 47 -2.83 -4.99 7.52
N ASP A 48 -2.81 -4.72 6.22
CA ASP A 48 -3.33 -3.49 5.65
C ASP A 48 -4.85 -3.58 5.51
N SER A 49 -5.55 -3.07 6.50
CA SER A 49 -7.02 -3.13 6.54
C SER A 49 -7.72 -2.15 5.59
N ARG A 50 -7.00 -1.35 4.79
CA ARG A 50 -7.59 -0.33 3.91
C ARG A 50 -8.53 -0.94 2.90
N TRP A 51 -8.06 -1.96 2.18
CA TRP A 51 -8.83 -2.63 1.14
C TRP A 51 -10.09 -3.32 1.69
N MET A 52 -10.04 -3.78 2.94
CA MET A 52 -11.17 -4.41 3.64
C MET A 52 -12.27 -3.44 4.04
N LYS A 53 -12.06 -2.13 3.90
CA LYS A 53 -13.05 -1.09 4.20
C LYS A 53 -13.92 -0.73 3.00
N LEU A 54 -13.51 -1.13 1.81
CA LEU A 54 -14.28 -0.96 0.57
C LEU A 54 -15.43 -1.97 0.49
N PRO A 55 -16.52 -1.67 -0.24
CA PRO A 55 -17.52 -2.66 -0.58
C PRO A 55 -16.87 -3.87 -1.28
N ARG A 56 -17.25 -5.08 -0.91
CA ARG A 56 -16.58 -6.32 -1.36
C ARG A 56 -16.61 -6.52 -2.87
N ASP A 57 -17.67 -6.07 -3.52
CA ASP A 57 -17.85 -6.13 -4.96
C ASP A 57 -17.11 -5.02 -5.73
N LYS A 58 -16.52 -4.07 -5.01
CA LYS A 58 -15.81 -2.91 -5.58
C LYS A 58 -14.30 -2.99 -5.42
N ILE A 59 -13.77 -4.12 -4.94
CA ILE A 59 -12.34 -4.35 -4.79
C ILE A 59 -11.96 -5.75 -5.24
N ARG A 60 -10.89 -5.87 -6.01
CA ARG A 60 -10.25 -7.13 -6.40
C ARG A 60 -8.76 -7.03 -6.14
N LEU A 61 -8.15 -8.07 -5.56
CA LEU A 61 -6.73 -8.09 -5.28
C LEU A 61 -6.05 -9.33 -5.85
N TYR A 62 -4.93 -9.11 -6.53
CA TYR A 62 -3.99 -10.12 -7.00
C TYR A 62 -2.71 -10.02 -6.17
N GLY A 63 -2.55 -10.94 -5.22
CA GLY A 63 -1.41 -10.97 -4.30
C GLY A 63 -0.36 -11.98 -4.72
N PHE A 64 0.92 -11.67 -4.50
CA PHE A 64 2.06 -12.53 -4.83
C PHE A 64 2.88 -12.79 -3.59
N GLU A 65 2.94 -14.06 -3.18
CA GLU A 65 3.71 -14.55 -2.04
C GLU A 65 4.40 -15.86 -2.44
N PRO A 66 5.75 -15.86 -2.56
CA PRO A 66 6.48 -17.05 -3.03
C PRO A 66 6.40 -18.27 -2.12
N ASP A 67 6.10 -18.09 -0.84
CA ASP A 67 5.93 -19.20 0.09
C ASP A 67 4.55 -19.85 -0.11
N GLU A 68 4.54 -21.12 -0.54
CA GLU A 68 3.31 -21.85 -0.85
C GLU A 68 2.37 -22.00 0.34
N GLN A 69 2.92 -22.20 1.55
CA GLN A 69 2.10 -22.37 2.76
C GLN A 69 1.48 -21.05 3.20
N GLU A 70 2.26 -19.97 3.14
CA GLU A 70 1.76 -18.62 3.40
C GLU A 70 0.69 -18.24 2.38
N CYS A 71 0.96 -18.44 1.10
CA CYS A 71 0.03 -18.19 0.01
C CYS A 71 -1.30 -18.95 0.19
N ALA A 72 -1.24 -20.25 0.53
CA ALA A 72 -2.43 -21.05 0.82
C ALA A 72 -3.21 -20.52 2.03
N GLY A 73 -2.51 -20.06 3.07
CA GLY A 73 -3.09 -19.41 4.25
C GLY A 73 -3.82 -18.11 3.91
N LEU A 74 -3.23 -17.28 3.05
CA LEU A 74 -3.83 -16.03 2.56
C LEU A 74 -5.11 -16.30 1.75
N ASN A 75 -5.09 -17.27 0.82
CA ASN A 75 -6.27 -17.67 0.03
C ASN A 75 -7.41 -18.18 0.92
N LYS A 76 -7.09 -19.01 1.91
CA LYS A 76 -8.08 -19.48 2.89
C LYS A 76 -8.67 -18.31 3.71
N THR A 77 -7.86 -17.34 4.07
CA THR A 77 -8.32 -16.14 4.78
C THR A 77 -9.24 -15.29 3.92
N ALA A 78 -8.92 -15.14 2.62
CA ALA A 78 -9.76 -14.42 1.65
C ALA A 78 -11.12 -15.10 1.49
N GLU A 79 -11.15 -16.42 1.34
CA GLU A 79 -12.38 -17.22 1.25
C GLU A 79 -13.27 -17.01 2.49
N LEU A 80 -12.69 -17.15 3.68
CA LEU A 80 -13.41 -16.95 4.95
C LEU A 80 -13.93 -15.53 5.14
N ALA A 81 -13.20 -14.54 4.64
CA ALA A 81 -13.62 -13.14 4.66
C ALA A 81 -14.67 -12.81 3.58
N GLY A 82 -14.83 -13.67 2.56
CA GLY A 82 -15.73 -13.48 1.43
C GLY A 82 -15.34 -12.27 0.58
N VAL A 83 -14.04 -12.10 0.31
CA VAL A 83 -13.48 -11.02 -0.51
C VAL A 83 -12.88 -11.58 -1.81
N ASP A 84 -12.88 -10.77 -2.86
CA ASP A 84 -12.35 -11.15 -4.19
C ASP A 84 -10.81 -10.92 -4.22
N PHE A 85 -10.08 -11.64 -3.35
CA PHE A 85 -8.63 -11.59 -3.24
C PHE A 85 -8.05 -12.95 -3.62
N HIS A 86 -7.10 -12.95 -4.54
CA HIS A 86 -6.45 -14.13 -5.07
C HIS A 86 -4.95 -14.06 -4.87
N PHE A 87 -4.38 -15.04 -4.20
CA PHE A 87 -2.95 -15.10 -3.92
C PHE A 87 -2.28 -16.21 -4.72
N TYR A 88 -1.11 -15.89 -5.28
CA TYR A 88 -0.34 -16.75 -6.18
C TYR A 88 1.03 -17.06 -5.57
N PRO A 89 1.46 -18.34 -5.52
CA PRO A 89 2.76 -18.72 -4.98
C PRO A 89 3.88 -18.46 -6.03
N VAL A 90 4.04 -17.20 -6.39
CA VAL A 90 4.94 -16.75 -7.46
C VAL A 90 5.85 -15.65 -6.95
N ALA A 91 7.15 -15.80 -7.17
CA ALA A 91 8.08 -14.69 -7.04
C ALA A 91 8.07 -13.86 -8.32
N LEU A 92 7.98 -12.53 -8.17
CA LEU A 92 8.05 -11.62 -9.30
C LEU A 92 9.44 -10.98 -9.43
N GLY A 93 9.86 -10.75 -10.67
CA GLY A 93 11.11 -10.10 -11.02
C GLY A 93 11.01 -9.34 -12.33
N GLY A 94 12.14 -8.82 -12.82
CA GLY A 94 12.18 -8.06 -14.08
C GLY A 94 11.94 -8.88 -15.35
N ARG A 95 12.18 -10.19 -15.27
CA ARG A 95 12.01 -11.14 -16.38
C ARG A 95 11.64 -12.51 -15.83
N SER A 96 10.88 -13.27 -16.60
CA SER A 96 10.62 -14.69 -16.28
C SER A 96 11.89 -15.52 -16.44
N GLY A 97 12.11 -16.47 -15.52
CA GLY A 97 13.28 -17.34 -15.49
C GLY A 97 13.65 -17.76 -14.08
N GLN A 98 14.92 -18.06 -13.86
CA GLN A 98 15.43 -18.46 -12.56
C GLN A 98 16.21 -17.33 -11.88
N ALA A 99 16.04 -17.19 -10.56
CA ALA A 99 16.76 -16.23 -9.74
C ALA A 99 17.22 -16.86 -8.41
N ASN A 100 18.28 -16.28 -7.83
CA ASN A 100 18.63 -16.60 -6.46
C ASN A 100 17.56 -16.06 -5.51
N PHE A 101 17.24 -16.82 -4.48
CA PHE A 101 16.34 -16.40 -3.41
C PHE A 101 17.01 -16.68 -2.06
N TYR A 102 17.00 -15.68 -1.20
CA TYR A 102 17.63 -15.73 0.11
C TYR A 102 16.54 -15.72 1.17
N ARG A 103 16.41 -16.83 1.89
CA ARG A 103 15.46 -16.97 3.01
C ARG A 103 16.16 -16.65 4.32
N TYR A 104 15.57 -15.77 5.09
CA TYR A 104 16.11 -15.32 6.36
C TYR A 104 15.28 -15.80 7.55
N ALA A 105 15.80 -15.57 8.77
CA ALA A 105 15.09 -15.88 10.00
C ALA A 105 13.78 -15.09 10.15
N GLU A 106 13.74 -13.88 9.59
CA GLU A 106 12.52 -13.08 9.45
C GLU A 106 12.03 -13.18 7.99
N PRO A 107 10.89 -13.85 7.74
CA PRO A 107 10.38 -14.03 6.39
C PRO A 107 10.16 -12.72 5.62
N ALA A 108 9.78 -11.66 6.33
CA ALA A 108 9.61 -10.33 5.73
C ALA A 108 10.92 -9.70 5.21
N ALA A 109 12.08 -10.31 5.48
CA ALA A 109 13.37 -9.90 4.95
C ALA A 109 13.82 -10.74 3.75
N ASN A 110 13.04 -11.76 3.34
CA ASN A 110 13.36 -12.60 2.19
C ASN A 110 13.53 -11.76 0.92
N SER A 111 14.52 -12.09 0.09
CA SER A 111 14.88 -11.24 -1.04
C SER A 111 15.51 -12.05 -2.20
N LEU A 112 15.40 -11.50 -3.41
CA LEU A 112 16.20 -11.96 -4.55
C LEU A 112 17.67 -11.51 -4.46
N PHE A 113 18.00 -10.59 -3.55
CA PHE A 113 19.33 -10.02 -3.36
C PHE A 113 20.01 -10.51 -2.09
N ALA A 114 21.33 -10.71 -2.15
CA ALA A 114 22.12 -11.07 -0.97
C ALA A 114 22.19 -9.88 0.02
N PRO A 115 22.26 -10.16 1.34
CA PRO A 115 22.33 -9.10 2.34
C PRO A 115 23.70 -8.43 2.34
N ASN A 116 23.74 -7.15 2.67
CA ASN A 116 24.97 -6.43 2.96
C ASN A 116 25.33 -6.59 4.45
N GLU A 117 25.94 -7.70 4.79
CA GLU A 117 26.28 -8.02 6.17
C GLU A 117 27.12 -6.95 6.88
N ALA A 118 28.04 -6.28 6.15
CA ALA A 118 28.88 -5.23 6.73
C ALA A 118 28.03 -4.05 7.25
N LEU A 119 26.92 -3.75 6.58
CA LEU A 119 25.99 -2.73 6.97
C LEU A 119 25.05 -3.22 8.07
N ILE A 120 24.46 -4.40 7.89
CA ILE A 120 23.48 -4.99 8.81
C ILE A 120 24.05 -5.19 10.22
N ARG A 121 25.34 -5.58 10.34
CA ARG A 121 26.03 -5.72 11.63
C ARG A 121 26.13 -4.43 12.44
N ARG A 122 25.95 -3.28 11.82
CA ARG A 122 26.07 -1.95 12.46
C ARG A 122 24.73 -1.44 13.00
N TRP A 123 23.64 -2.09 12.64
CA TRP A 123 22.29 -1.57 12.84
C TRP A 123 21.43 -2.41 13.75
N CYS A 124 20.52 -1.75 14.43
CA CYS A 124 19.46 -2.36 15.22
C CYS A 124 18.14 -1.59 15.05
N TYR A 125 17.03 -2.31 15.15
CA TYR A 125 15.72 -1.70 15.33
C TYR A 125 15.48 -1.41 16.81
N GLY A 126 15.11 -0.15 17.10
CA GLY A 126 14.84 0.24 18.47
C GLY A 126 16.02 0.00 19.41
N ARG A 127 15.73 -0.45 20.64
CA ARG A 127 16.73 -0.56 21.72
C ARG A 127 17.53 -1.87 21.73
N SER A 128 17.06 -2.95 21.09
CA SER A 128 17.53 -4.27 21.48
C SER A 128 17.58 -5.33 20.41
N LEU A 129 17.11 -5.07 19.19
CA LEU A 129 17.07 -6.09 18.14
C LEU A 129 18.09 -5.78 17.05
N PRO A 130 19.31 -6.36 17.12
CA PRO A 130 20.27 -6.28 16.03
C PRO A 130 19.62 -6.79 14.73
N LEU A 131 19.81 -6.07 13.63
CA LEU A 131 19.31 -6.53 12.34
C LEU A 131 19.90 -7.91 11.95
N THR A 132 21.08 -8.24 12.46
CA THR A 132 21.70 -9.56 12.26
C THR A 132 20.80 -10.73 12.67
N SER A 133 19.92 -10.56 13.64
CA SER A 133 18.98 -11.62 14.06
C SER A 133 17.89 -11.87 13.02
N GLN A 134 17.44 -10.83 12.33
CA GLN A 134 16.43 -10.92 11.26
C GLN A 134 17.03 -11.43 9.97
N PHE A 135 18.21 -10.90 9.61
CA PHE A 135 18.96 -11.26 8.41
C PHE A 135 19.83 -12.50 8.58
N GLN A 136 19.58 -13.34 9.57
CA GLN A 136 20.26 -14.64 9.66
C GLN A 136 19.80 -15.51 8.51
N LEU A 137 20.73 -15.78 7.57
CA LEU A 137 20.44 -16.61 6.39
C LEU A 137 20.06 -18.03 6.85
N ARG A 138 18.91 -18.50 6.42
CA ARG A 138 18.41 -19.87 6.62
C ARG A 138 18.70 -20.74 5.42
N GLU A 139 18.47 -20.21 4.24
CA GLU A 139 18.60 -20.94 3.00
C GLU A 139 18.96 -19.99 1.85
N LYS A 140 19.75 -20.49 0.91
CA LYS A 140 19.91 -19.90 -0.41
C LYS A 140 19.40 -20.91 -1.43
N ALA A 141 18.34 -20.57 -2.14
CA ALA A 141 17.73 -21.41 -3.17
C ALA A 141 17.82 -20.72 -4.54
N THR A 142 17.60 -21.50 -5.59
CA THR A 142 17.25 -20.98 -6.91
C THR A 142 15.77 -21.24 -7.10
N ILE A 143 15.00 -20.20 -7.42
CA ILE A 143 13.55 -20.31 -7.61
C ILE A 143 13.15 -19.79 -9.00
N GLU A 144 12.00 -20.26 -9.48
CA GLU A 144 11.35 -19.69 -10.65
C GLU A 144 10.79 -18.30 -10.29
N VAL A 145 11.03 -17.33 -11.17
CA VAL A 145 10.44 -16.00 -11.11
C VAL A 145 9.69 -15.71 -12.39
N GLN A 146 8.65 -14.92 -12.32
CA GLN A 146 7.91 -14.42 -13.48
C GLN A 146 8.02 -12.90 -13.56
N SER A 147 7.94 -12.34 -14.79
CA SER A 147 7.61 -10.94 -14.90
C SER A 147 6.12 -10.73 -14.64
N LEU A 148 5.76 -9.59 -14.10
CA LEU A 148 4.35 -9.27 -13.87
C LEU A 148 3.57 -9.23 -15.21
N ALA A 149 4.21 -8.79 -16.30
CA ALA A 149 3.63 -8.79 -17.63
C ALA A 149 3.32 -10.22 -18.15
N ASP A 150 4.25 -11.17 -17.98
CA ASP A 150 4.02 -12.56 -18.40
C ASP A 150 2.92 -13.21 -17.56
N TRP A 151 2.94 -12.99 -16.24
CA TRP A 151 1.89 -13.48 -15.36
C TRP A 151 0.52 -12.93 -15.77
N ALA A 152 0.41 -11.64 -16.01
CA ALA A 152 -0.82 -10.97 -16.40
C ALA A 152 -1.36 -11.53 -17.72
N LYS A 153 -0.49 -11.69 -18.72
CA LYS A 153 -0.82 -12.29 -20.01
C LYS A 153 -1.36 -13.71 -19.85
N ASN A 154 -0.69 -14.53 -19.03
CA ASN A 154 -1.07 -15.93 -18.80
C ASN A 154 -2.40 -16.08 -18.04
N ASN A 155 -2.78 -15.07 -17.26
CA ASN A 155 -4.02 -15.05 -16.48
C ASN A 155 -5.14 -14.19 -17.10
N GLY A 156 -4.92 -13.61 -18.29
CA GLY A 156 -5.92 -12.80 -18.98
C GLY A 156 -6.19 -11.46 -18.29
N ILE A 157 -5.23 -10.93 -17.51
CA ILE A 157 -5.33 -9.65 -16.81
C ILE A 157 -4.72 -8.56 -17.69
N ALA A 158 -5.56 -7.67 -18.21
CA ALA A 158 -5.11 -6.61 -19.11
C ALA A 158 -4.70 -5.33 -18.36
N GLU A 159 -5.34 -5.04 -17.22
CA GLU A 159 -5.20 -3.79 -16.48
C GLU A 159 -5.19 -4.01 -14.98
N CYS A 160 -4.55 -3.07 -14.26
CA CYS A 160 -4.74 -2.88 -12.82
C CYS A 160 -4.86 -1.39 -12.50
N ASP A 161 -5.45 -1.06 -11.36
CA ASP A 161 -5.62 0.33 -10.92
C ASP A 161 -4.56 0.74 -9.91
N PHE A 162 -4.03 -0.21 -9.15
CA PHE A 162 -3.07 0.07 -8.09
C PHE A 162 -2.03 -1.04 -7.93
N ILE A 163 -0.77 -0.65 -7.65
CA ILE A 163 0.34 -1.59 -7.43
C ILE A 163 0.96 -1.31 -6.05
N LYS A 164 1.01 -2.31 -5.17
CA LYS A 164 1.80 -2.24 -3.94
C LYS A 164 3.00 -3.15 -4.10
N LEU A 165 4.20 -2.63 -3.79
CA LEU A 165 5.45 -3.38 -3.83
C LEU A 165 6.17 -3.33 -2.49
N ASN A 166 6.48 -4.50 -1.96
CA ASN A 166 7.37 -4.70 -0.82
C ASN A 166 8.11 -6.03 -1.00
N VAL A 167 9.16 -6.01 -1.81
CA VAL A 167 9.90 -7.20 -2.25
C VAL A 167 11.39 -7.15 -1.92
N GLN A 168 11.71 -6.29 -0.97
CA GLN A 168 13.02 -6.27 -0.31
C GLN A 168 14.19 -6.11 -1.30
N GLY A 169 14.10 -5.07 -2.14
CA GLY A 169 15.15 -4.66 -3.07
C GLY A 169 14.89 -4.98 -4.54
N ALA A 170 13.85 -5.77 -4.87
CA ALA A 170 13.50 -6.10 -6.25
C ALA A 170 12.41 -5.18 -6.85
N GLU A 171 12.04 -4.10 -6.17
CA GLU A 171 10.96 -3.20 -6.57
C GLU A 171 11.13 -2.65 -7.99
N LEU A 172 12.34 -2.18 -8.31
CA LEU A 172 12.64 -1.66 -9.66
C LEU A 172 12.54 -2.75 -10.72
N ASP A 173 13.01 -3.97 -10.40
CA ASP A 173 12.96 -5.09 -11.33
C ASP A 173 11.49 -5.47 -11.62
N VAL A 174 10.66 -5.56 -10.58
CA VAL A 174 9.22 -5.85 -10.73
C VAL A 174 8.53 -4.77 -11.56
N LEU A 175 8.79 -3.49 -11.28
CA LEU A 175 8.24 -2.37 -12.07
C LEU A 175 8.67 -2.42 -13.54
N ALA A 176 9.94 -2.70 -13.80
CA ALA A 176 10.45 -2.84 -15.16
C ALA A 176 9.84 -4.04 -15.91
N GLY A 177 9.46 -5.08 -15.16
CA GLY A 177 8.79 -6.27 -15.69
C GLY A 177 7.25 -6.19 -15.72
N ALA A 178 6.66 -5.03 -15.36
CA ALA A 178 5.20 -4.92 -15.25
C ALA A 178 4.46 -4.69 -16.58
N GLY A 179 5.17 -4.19 -17.62
CA GLY A 179 4.60 -3.98 -18.95
C GLY A 179 3.35 -3.09 -18.92
N GLU A 180 2.30 -3.49 -19.63
CA GLU A 180 1.06 -2.71 -19.74
C GLU A 180 0.32 -2.51 -18.42
N LEU A 181 0.53 -3.39 -17.41
CA LEU A 181 -0.05 -3.17 -16.08
C LEU A 181 0.47 -1.88 -15.42
N LEU A 182 1.76 -1.55 -15.63
CA LEU A 182 2.30 -0.27 -15.15
C LEU A 182 1.63 0.92 -15.85
N ASN A 183 1.38 0.80 -17.15
CA ASN A 183 0.73 1.85 -17.93
C ASN A 183 -0.71 2.08 -17.52
N SER A 184 -1.43 1.02 -17.15
CA SER A 184 -2.83 1.08 -16.74
C SER A 184 -3.02 1.51 -15.27
N ALA A 185 -1.99 1.34 -14.43
CA ALA A 185 -2.06 1.69 -13.02
C ALA A 185 -2.19 3.21 -12.80
N MET A 186 -3.06 3.59 -11.86
CA MET A 186 -3.31 4.98 -11.48
C MET A 186 -2.56 5.39 -10.23
N GLY A 187 -2.14 4.44 -9.41
CA GLY A 187 -1.37 4.71 -8.21
C GLY A 187 -0.52 3.52 -7.78
N MET A 188 0.40 3.78 -6.87
CA MET A 188 1.22 2.74 -6.26
C MET A 188 1.71 3.14 -4.87
N VAL A 189 2.00 2.12 -4.06
CA VAL A 189 2.85 2.23 -2.87
C VAL A 189 4.05 1.34 -3.04
N VAL A 190 5.24 1.91 -2.94
CA VAL A 190 6.50 1.19 -3.14
C VAL A 190 7.38 1.36 -1.92
N GLU A 191 7.83 0.24 -1.34
CA GLU A 191 8.90 0.28 -0.36
C GLU A 191 10.21 0.64 -1.06
N GLN A 192 10.97 1.57 -0.49
CA GLN A 192 12.23 2.01 -1.06
C GLN A 192 13.27 2.20 0.05
N THR A 193 14.46 1.68 -0.19
CA THR A 193 15.55 1.79 0.77
C THR A 193 16.48 2.94 0.42
N PHE A 194 17.02 3.61 1.44
CA PHE A 194 18.00 4.70 1.30
C PHE A 194 19.44 4.22 1.43
N ASN A 195 19.62 2.99 1.83
CA ASN A 195 20.93 2.42 2.16
C ASN A 195 21.06 1.04 1.53
N PRO A 196 22.26 0.62 1.12
CA PRO A 196 22.46 -0.65 0.42
C PRO A 196 22.37 -1.85 1.38
N THR A 197 21.19 -2.10 1.90
CA THR A 197 20.87 -3.23 2.79
C THR A 197 21.05 -4.57 2.09
N TYR A 198 20.68 -4.59 0.83
CA TYR A 198 20.87 -5.71 -0.08
C TYR A 198 21.92 -5.34 -1.13
N ARG A 199 22.84 -6.26 -1.44
CA ARG A 199 23.93 -6.01 -2.38
C ARG A 199 23.43 -5.91 -3.80
N GLY A 200 23.65 -4.75 -4.42
CA GLY A 200 23.26 -4.52 -5.81
C GLY A 200 21.82 -4.09 -6.00
N ALA A 201 20.98 -4.14 -4.96
CA ALA A 201 19.62 -3.65 -5.03
C ALA A 201 19.59 -2.14 -5.33
N PRO A 202 18.62 -1.67 -6.15
CA PRO A 202 18.42 -0.26 -6.40
C PRO A 202 18.07 0.50 -5.12
N LEU A 203 18.58 1.72 -4.98
CA LEU A 203 18.21 2.62 -3.90
C LEU A 203 17.12 3.59 -4.35
N PHE A 204 16.51 4.29 -3.39
CA PHE A 204 15.44 5.28 -3.56
C PHE A 204 15.57 6.10 -4.85
N GLY A 205 16.71 6.75 -5.10
CA GLY A 205 16.87 7.64 -6.26
C GLY A 205 16.69 6.94 -7.62
N LYS A 206 17.07 5.65 -7.74
CA LYS A 206 16.88 4.89 -8.98
C LYS A 206 15.42 4.48 -9.17
N VAL A 207 14.78 4.02 -8.08
CA VAL A 207 13.36 3.61 -8.09
C VAL A 207 12.49 4.82 -8.36
N TYR A 208 12.73 5.93 -7.65
CA TYR A 208 12.02 7.19 -7.83
C TYR A 208 12.10 7.70 -9.28
N ASN A 209 13.31 7.78 -9.85
CA ASN A 209 13.47 8.26 -11.23
C ASN A 209 12.74 7.39 -12.25
N PHE A 210 12.64 6.09 -12.02
CA PHE A 210 11.88 5.19 -12.88
C PHE A 210 10.38 5.46 -12.79
N ILE A 211 9.87 5.63 -11.56
CA ILE A 211 8.44 5.90 -11.29
C ILE A 211 8.04 7.26 -11.85
N ASP A 212 8.88 8.29 -11.66
CA ASP A 212 8.70 9.63 -12.19
C ASP A 212 8.66 9.61 -13.74
N ALA A 213 9.63 8.93 -14.37
CA ALA A 213 9.65 8.76 -15.83
C ALA A 213 8.45 7.96 -16.37
N ALA A 214 7.82 7.11 -15.54
CA ALA A 214 6.58 6.42 -15.88
C ALA A 214 5.33 7.30 -15.68
N GLY A 215 5.48 8.58 -15.29
CA GLY A 215 4.40 9.57 -15.18
C GLY A 215 3.65 9.53 -13.84
N PHE A 216 4.29 9.10 -12.76
CA PHE A 216 3.71 9.14 -11.42
C PHE A 216 4.34 10.25 -10.59
N CYS A 217 3.51 10.96 -9.82
CA CYS A 217 3.93 11.96 -8.86
C CYS A 217 3.94 11.37 -7.45
N MET A 218 4.96 11.70 -6.63
CA MET A 218 4.99 11.31 -5.24
C MET A 218 4.05 12.22 -4.42
N PHE A 219 3.12 11.62 -3.70
CA PHE A 219 2.14 12.33 -2.87
C PHE A 219 2.47 12.27 -1.39
N ASP A 220 2.96 11.12 -0.90
CA ASP A 220 3.17 10.97 0.55
C ASP A 220 4.22 9.90 0.88
N VAL A 221 4.67 9.95 2.14
CA VAL A 221 5.43 8.90 2.81
C VAL A 221 4.52 8.22 3.83
N VAL A 222 3.86 7.14 3.43
CA VAL A 222 2.84 6.47 4.25
C VAL A 222 3.40 5.63 5.39
N GLY A 223 4.70 5.47 5.43
CA GLY A 223 5.43 4.82 6.51
C GLY A 223 6.93 4.88 6.30
N PHE A 224 7.70 4.91 7.37
CA PHE A 224 9.15 4.84 7.29
C PHE A 224 9.76 4.18 8.51
N ASN A 225 10.93 3.58 8.33
CA ASN A 225 11.73 2.97 9.38
C ASN A 225 13.06 3.70 9.56
N ARG A 226 13.53 3.72 10.79
CA ARG A 226 14.84 4.26 11.17
C ARG A 226 15.64 3.19 11.92
N VAL A 227 16.96 3.21 11.75
CA VAL A 227 17.88 2.29 12.41
C VAL A 227 18.82 3.02 13.35
N ALA A 228 18.97 2.45 14.53
CA ALA A 228 19.97 2.85 15.52
C ALA A 228 21.31 2.12 15.27
N ARG A 229 22.32 2.48 16.04
CA ARG A 229 23.66 1.86 15.98
C ARG A 229 23.83 0.82 17.09
N VAL A 230 24.25 -0.39 16.73
CA VAL A 230 24.55 -1.46 17.69
C VAL A 230 25.64 -1.03 18.70
N ARG A 231 26.67 -0.37 18.21
CA ARG A 231 27.80 0.09 19.05
C ARG A 231 27.70 1.59 19.31
N SER A 232 26.70 2.01 20.05
CA SER A 232 26.57 3.39 20.52
C SER A 232 26.82 3.44 22.02
N PRO A 233 27.70 4.30 22.53
CA PRO A 233 27.85 4.51 23.96
C PRO A 233 26.65 5.24 24.58
N ILE A 234 25.82 5.83 23.75
CA ILE A 234 24.56 6.46 24.14
C ILE A 234 23.40 5.77 23.41
N HIS A 235 22.34 5.49 24.15
CA HIS A 235 21.10 5.01 23.58
C HIS A 235 20.08 6.15 23.55
N ILE A 236 19.79 6.63 22.35
CA ILE A 236 18.73 7.60 22.13
C ILE A 236 17.42 6.83 22.17
N THR A 237 16.57 7.17 23.13
CA THR A 237 15.25 6.59 23.27
C THR A 237 14.23 7.63 22.85
N GLU A 238 13.13 7.18 22.25
CA GLU A 238 12.03 8.07 21.86
C GLU A 238 11.39 8.77 23.06
N ASP A 239 11.46 8.13 24.24
CA ASP A 239 10.92 8.67 25.48
C ASP A 239 11.83 9.74 26.14
N ARG A 240 13.06 9.87 25.66
CA ARG A 240 14.01 10.89 26.14
C ARG A 240 14.34 11.85 25.01
N ILE A 241 13.48 12.81 24.85
CA ILE A 241 13.68 13.93 23.97
C ILE A 241 14.67 14.87 24.65
N PHE A 242 15.88 14.96 24.10
CA PHE A 242 16.84 15.98 24.50
C PHE A 242 17.38 16.69 23.27
N VAL A 243 17.55 17.97 23.39
CA VAL A 243 18.13 18.80 22.34
C VAL A 243 19.63 18.95 22.63
N VAL A 244 20.44 18.59 21.63
CA VAL A 244 21.89 18.78 21.69
C VAL A 244 22.26 19.84 20.67
N ASN A 245 22.88 20.93 21.11
CA ASN A 245 23.25 22.05 20.23
C ASN A 245 22.09 22.59 19.38
N GLY A 246 20.86 22.61 19.92
CA GLY A 246 19.68 23.08 19.20
C GLY A 246 19.08 22.08 18.21
N HIS A 247 19.61 20.85 18.13
CA HIS A 247 19.14 19.82 17.23
C HIS A 247 18.55 18.63 17.98
N TRP A 248 17.46 18.09 17.43
CA TRP A 248 16.89 16.83 17.88
C TRP A 248 17.72 15.68 17.32
N PRO A 249 18.22 14.75 18.15
CA PRO A 249 18.93 13.59 17.65
C PRO A 249 17.96 12.63 16.96
N HIS A 250 18.31 12.18 15.76
CA HIS A 250 17.51 11.24 14.97
C HIS A 250 18.33 9.99 14.64
N HIS A 251 17.64 8.85 14.60
CA HIS A 251 18.19 7.65 14.01
C HIS A 251 18.32 7.80 12.48
N GLN A 252 19.20 7.01 11.87
CA GLN A 252 19.39 7.03 10.42
C GLN A 252 18.13 6.54 9.71
N PHE A 253 17.70 7.27 8.69
CA PHE A 253 16.61 6.85 7.83
C PHE A 253 17.04 5.56 7.10
N PHE A 254 16.18 4.55 7.12
CA PHE A 254 16.48 3.21 6.61
C PHE A 254 15.74 2.93 5.32
N GLU A 255 14.43 2.88 5.39
CA GLU A 255 13.50 2.59 4.30
C GLU A 255 12.18 3.32 4.54
N GLY A 256 11.34 3.38 3.51
CA GLY A 256 10.01 3.94 3.62
C GLY A 256 9.09 3.43 2.54
N HIS A 257 7.79 3.55 2.80
CA HIS A 257 6.72 3.28 1.84
C HIS A 257 6.26 4.60 1.25
N PHE A 258 6.41 4.75 -0.05
CA PHE A 258 6.12 5.98 -0.78
C PHE A 258 4.87 5.79 -1.62
N PHE A 259 3.94 6.71 -1.46
CA PHE A 259 2.69 6.73 -2.19
C PHE A 259 2.79 7.65 -3.40
N TYR A 260 2.41 7.11 -4.56
CA TYR A 260 2.44 7.78 -5.84
C TYR A 260 1.08 7.68 -6.52
N LEU A 261 0.69 8.73 -7.24
CA LEU A 261 -0.46 8.73 -8.14
C LEU A 261 -0.06 9.28 -9.52
N ARG A 262 -0.74 8.83 -10.56
CA ARG A 262 -0.82 9.59 -11.81
C ARG A 262 -1.78 10.73 -11.58
N ASP A 263 -1.29 11.96 -11.77
CA ASP A 263 -2.11 13.16 -11.57
C ASP A 263 -2.75 13.58 -12.89
N PRO A 264 -4.06 13.33 -13.11
CA PRO A 264 -4.72 13.73 -14.34
C PRO A 264 -4.81 15.24 -14.50
N LEU A 265 -4.64 16.02 -13.43
CA LEU A 265 -4.66 17.49 -13.50
C LEU A 265 -3.36 18.04 -14.08
N LEU A 266 -2.21 17.42 -13.77
CA LEU A 266 -0.92 17.76 -14.38
C LEU A 266 -0.83 17.28 -15.83
N ILE A 267 -1.47 16.17 -16.12
CA ILE A 267 -1.43 15.54 -17.44
C ILE A 267 -2.39 16.23 -18.40
N GLY A 268 -3.40 16.97 -17.91
CA GLY A 268 -4.42 17.65 -18.70
C GLY A 268 -3.85 18.62 -19.75
N ASP A 269 -2.68 19.23 -19.51
CA ASP A 269 -1.94 20.01 -20.49
C ASP A 269 -1.01 19.15 -21.37
N MET A 270 -0.78 17.89 -21.02
CA MET A 270 0.11 16.93 -21.69
C MET A 270 -0.64 15.78 -22.38
N TRP A 271 -1.95 15.64 -22.10
CA TRP A 271 -2.77 14.59 -22.68
C TRP A 271 -3.57 15.17 -23.85
N ASP A 272 -3.25 14.72 -25.06
CA ASP A 272 -4.17 14.78 -26.18
C ASP A 272 -5.48 14.08 -25.76
N ASP A 273 -6.62 14.48 -26.36
CA ASP A 273 -7.95 13.91 -26.06
C ASP A 273 -7.97 12.37 -26.07
N GLU A 274 -7.06 11.73 -26.80
CA GLU A 274 -6.89 10.28 -26.88
C GLU A 274 -6.15 9.66 -25.68
N ARG A 275 -5.48 10.45 -24.83
CA ARG A 275 -4.70 9.99 -23.66
C ARG A 275 -5.34 10.31 -22.32
N SER A 276 -6.42 11.05 -22.31
CA SER A 276 -7.16 11.30 -21.07
C SER A 276 -7.64 9.98 -20.47
N PRO A 277 -7.41 9.72 -19.16
CA PRO A 277 -7.90 8.49 -18.56
C PRO A 277 -9.42 8.42 -18.66
N PRO A 278 -9.98 7.22 -18.88
CA PRO A 278 -11.41 7.03 -18.85
C PRO A 278 -12.00 7.62 -17.57
N LEU A 279 -13.18 8.22 -17.65
CA LEU A 279 -13.84 8.89 -16.52
C LEU A 279 -13.93 7.99 -15.27
N GLU A 280 -14.19 6.70 -15.46
CA GLU A 280 -14.19 5.72 -14.38
C GLU A 280 -12.84 5.66 -13.64
N LYS A 281 -11.73 5.74 -14.35
CA LYS A 281 -10.39 5.76 -13.74
C LYS A 281 -10.18 7.02 -12.89
N CYS A 282 -10.74 8.15 -13.28
CA CYS A 282 -10.68 9.38 -12.47
C CYS A 282 -11.45 9.23 -11.15
N PHE A 283 -12.62 8.58 -11.16
CA PHE A 283 -13.30 8.23 -9.92
C PHE A 283 -12.51 7.25 -9.06
N LYS A 284 -11.84 6.27 -9.66
CA LYS A 284 -10.94 5.35 -8.94
C LYS A 284 -9.75 6.10 -8.33
N ILE A 285 -9.18 7.12 -9.02
CA ILE A 285 -8.11 7.96 -8.45
C ILE A 285 -8.63 8.72 -7.22
N ALA A 286 -9.84 9.30 -7.27
CA ALA A 286 -10.42 9.97 -6.11
C ALA A 286 -10.58 9.01 -4.92
N CYS A 287 -11.02 7.77 -5.16
CA CYS A 287 -11.06 6.73 -4.13
C CYS A 287 -9.66 6.42 -3.58
N LEU A 288 -8.67 6.21 -4.44
CA LEU A 288 -7.30 5.92 -4.03
C LEU A 288 -6.70 7.06 -3.21
N ALA A 289 -6.96 8.31 -3.62
CA ALA A 289 -6.52 9.50 -2.88
C ALA A 289 -7.09 9.50 -1.45
N GLU A 290 -8.41 9.30 -1.29
CA GLU A 290 -9.02 9.22 0.04
C GLU A 290 -8.48 8.05 0.87
N ILE A 291 -8.32 6.85 0.28
CA ILE A 291 -7.79 5.65 0.94
C ILE A 291 -6.40 5.90 1.55
N PHE A 292 -5.60 6.74 0.90
CA PHE A 292 -4.26 7.11 1.34
C PHE A 292 -4.20 8.47 2.05
N GLY A 293 -5.35 9.05 2.42
CA GLY A 293 -5.43 10.24 3.25
C GLY A 293 -5.28 11.56 2.50
N GLN A 294 -5.22 11.54 1.17
CA GLN A 294 -5.14 12.73 0.30
C GLN A 294 -6.55 13.27 0.01
N ILE A 295 -7.26 13.64 1.08
CA ILE A 295 -8.71 13.95 1.02
C ILE A 295 -8.97 15.19 0.18
N GLU A 296 -8.16 16.26 0.35
CA GLU A 296 -8.31 17.50 -0.42
C GLU A 296 -8.11 17.22 -1.91
N TYR A 297 -7.12 16.41 -2.25
CA TYR A 297 -6.88 16.01 -3.63
C TYR A 297 -8.01 15.15 -4.20
N ALA A 298 -8.62 14.27 -3.41
CA ALA A 298 -9.80 13.52 -3.84
C ALA A 298 -10.97 14.45 -4.22
N PHE A 299 -11.21 15.51 -3.45
CA PHE A 299 -12.20 16.53 -3.79
C PHE A 299 -11.80 17.33 -5.04
N GLU A 300 -10.53 17.67 -5.21
CA GLU A 300 -10.03 18.38 -6.38
C GLU A 300 -10.26 17.58 -7.67
N ILE A 301 -9.99 16.27 -7.64
CA ILE A 301 -10.30 15.36 -8.77
C ILE A 301 -11.81 15.35 -9.08
N LEU A 302 -12.67 15.26 -8.07
CA LEU A 302 -14.11 15.26 -8.28
C LEU A 302 -14.59 16.60 -8.86
N ASP A 303 -14.05 17.71 -8.40
CA ASP A 303 -14.37 19.04 -8.92
C ASP A 303 -13.94 19.20 -10.39
N TRP A 304 -12.75 18.71 -10.72
CA TRP A 304 -12.26 18.65 -12.09
C TRP A 304 -13.17 17.79 -12.98
N ILE A 305 -13.59 16.59 -12.52
CA ILE A 305 -14.54 15.75 -13.25
C ILE A 305 -15.84 16.53 -13.49
N ALA A 306 -16.41 17.17 -12.45
CA ALA A 306 -17.67 17.92 -12.56
C ALA A 306 -17.60 19.13 -13.50
N ALA A 307 -16.41 19.68 -13.73
CA ALA A 307 -16.16 20.80 -14.64
C ALA A 307 -15.79 20.35 -16.06
N SER A 308 -15.41 19.08 -16.25
CA SER A 308 -14.91 18.58 -17.54
C SER A 308 -16.01 18.48 -18.60
N PRO A 309 -15.79 18.99 -19.83
CA PRO A 309 -16.79 18.93 -20.91
C PRO A 309 -17.24 17.50 -21.26
N GLY A 310 -16.33 16.51 -21.15
CA GLY A 310 -16.62 15.10 -21.40
C GLY A 310 -17.50 14.45 -20.33
N ALA A 311 -17.65 15.07 -19.16
CA ALA A 311 -18.37 14.53 -18.00
C ALA A 311 -19.80 15.11 -17.83
N VAL A 312 -20.35 15.80 -18.81
CA VAL A 312 -21.69 16.48 -18.70
C VAL A 312 -22.78 15.58 -18.14
N LYS A 313 -22.77 14.30 -18.51
CA LYS A 313 -23.80 13.33 -18.05
C LYS A 313 -23.71 13.02 -16.55
N VAL A 314 -22.52 13.11 -15.95
CA VAL A 314 -22.27 12.77 -14.54
C VAL A 314 -21.97 14.00 -13.68
N ALA A 315 -21.81 15.18 -14.28
CA ALA A 315 -21.39 16.40 -13.58
C ALA A 315 -22.33 16.76 -12.39
N ALA A 316 -23.64 16.68 -12.59
CA ALA A 316 -24.61 16.98 -11.53
C ALA A 316 -24.52 15.99 -10.37
N GLU A 317 -24.33 14.71 -10.67
CA GLU A 317 -24.17 13.65 -9.67
C GLU A 317 -22.84 13.77 -8.93
N THR A 318 -21.75 14.07 -9.64
CA THR A 318 -20.44 14.33 -9.04
C THR A 318 -20.50 15.51 -8.07
N ARG A 319 -21.22 16.60 -8.40
CA ARG A 319 -21.44 17.71 -7.48
C ARG A 319 -22.20 17.28 -6.22
N ARG A 320 -23.19 16.40 -6.34
CA ARG A 320 -23.89 15.84 -5.16
C ARG A 320 -22.94 15.03 -4.28
N ILE A 321 -22.02 14.25 -4.86
CA ILE A 321 -20.98 13.53 -4.09
C ILE A 321 -20.09 14.51 -3.35
N ILE A 322 -19.64 15.59 -4.00
CA ILE A 322 -18.82 16.63 -3.38
C ILE A 322 -19.55 17.25 -2.19
N ASP A 323 -20.81 17.68 -2.38
CA ASP A 323 -21.61 18.34 -1.34
C ASP A 323 -21.87 17.40 -0.16
N ALA A 324 -22.32 16.18 -0.43
CA ALA A 324 -22.58 15.16 0.59
C ALA A 324 -21.29 14.75 1.33
N GLY A 325 -20.20 14.52 0.60
CA GLY A 325 -18.90 14.20 1.18
C GLY A 325 -18.40 15.32 2.09
N ALA A 326 -18.43 16.56 1.63
CA ALA A 326 -18.02 17.72 2.41
C ALA A 326 -18.86 17.91 3.67
N GLU A 327 -20.16 17.65 3.63
CA GLU A 327 -21.05 17.69 4.79
C GLU A 327 -20.68 16.59 5.80
N ILE A 328 -20.49 15.35 5.33
CA ILE A 328 -20.12 14.23 6.21
C ILE A 328 -18.75 14.48 6.85
N TYR A 329 -17.74 14.96 6.08
CA TYR A 329 -16.41 15.29 6.63
C TYR A 329 -16.48 16.38 7.69
N ARG A 330 -17.25 17.45 7.46
CA ARG A 330 -17.47 18.51 8.47
C ARG A 330 -18.09 17.95 9.74
N ASN A 331 -19.12 17.11 9.62
CA ASN A 331 -19.81 16.51 10.76
C ASN A 331 -18.97 15.43 11.46
N ALA A 332 -18.10 14.72 10.75
CA ALA A 332 -17.20 13.74 11.34
C ALA A 332 -16.02 14.38 12.08
N SER A 333 -15.57 15.57 11.66
CA SER A 333 -14.47 16.30 12.26
C SER A 333 -14.83 17.11 13.50
N VAL A 334 -16.12 17.34 13.77
CA VAL A 334 -16.59 18.02 14.99
C VAL A 334 -16.65 17.04 16.16
N SER A 335 -15.49 16.68 16.72
CA SER A 335 -15.38 16.30 18.13
C SER A 335 -14.63 17.43 18.84
N ASP A 336 -15.38 18.29 19.50
CA ASP A 336 -14.85 19.23 20.46
C ASP A 336 -14.02 18.48 21.51
N ASN A 337 -12.74 18.85 21.65
CA ASN A 337 -11.71 18.35 22.55
C ASN A 337 -10.66 17.39 21.93
N VAL A 338 -10.09 17.79 20.80
CA VAL A 338 -8.68 17.46 20.58
C VAL A 338 -7.89 18.74 20.86
N GLY A 339 -7.36 18.84 22.05
CA GLY A 339 -6.28 19.80 22.35
C GLY A 339 -5.17 19.66 21.29
N PRO A 340 -4.26 20.65 21.16
CA PRO A 340 -3.32 20.72 20.06
C PRO A 340 -2.72 19.35 19.82
N ALA A 341 -2.87 18.85 18.61
CA ALA A 341 -2.59 17.49 18.20
C ALA A 341 -1.35 16.99 18.94
N ALA A 342 -1.55 16.05 19.86
CA ALA A 342 -0.44 15.32 20.45
C ALA A 342 0.27 14.71 19.27
N ALA A 343 1.44 15.22 18.97
CA ALA A 343 2.29 14.77 17.91
C ALA A 343 2.32 13.25 17.96
N ASN A 344 1.73 12.63 16.95
CA ASN A 344 1.86 11.26 16.57
C ASN A 344 1.78 10.23 17.72
N PRO A 345 0.60 9.61 17.98
CA PRO A 345 0.56 8.48 18.88
C PRO A 345 1.34 7.36 18.22
N ASN A 346 2.60 7.26 18.61
CA ASN A 346 3.50 6.12 18.53
C ASN A 346 3.16 5.08 17.44
N PRO A 347 3.80 5.07 16.26
CA PRO A 347 3.63 4.07 15.22
C PRO A 347 4.13 2.67 15.62
N ARG A 348 4.50 2.47 16.90
CA ARG A 348 5.16 1.28 17.42
C ARG A 348 4.31 0.47 18.38
N ARG A 349 3.12 0.08 17.96
CA ARG A 349 2.71 -1.27 18.36
C ARG A 349 3.17 -2.19 17.24
N PRO A 350 4.02 -3.18 17.55
CA PRO A 350 4.46 -4.13 16.54
C PRO A 350 3.20 -4.75 15.90
N TYR A 351 3.14 -4.77 14.59
CA TYR A 351 2.06 -5.34 13.76
C TYR A 351 1.58 -6.70 14.28
N ARG A 352 2.45 -7.47 14.93
CA ARG A 352 2.16 -8.77 15.57
C ARG A 352 1.00 -8.76 16.60
N THR A 353 0.74 -7.66 17.30
CA THR A 353 -0.33 -7.63 18.33
C THR A 353 -1.72 -7.38 17.73
N ARG A 354 -1.84 -6.82 16.53
CA ARG A 354 -3.14 -6.63 15.86
C ARG A 354 -3.57 -7.89 15.12
N LEU A 355 -2.66 -8.61 14.46
CA LEU A 355 -2.97 -9.89 13.81
C LEU A 355 -3.44 -10.93 14.81
N ALA A 356 -2.73 -11.08 15.94
CA ALA A 356 -3.15 -11.98 17.01
C ALA A 356 -4.53 -11.62 17.59
N GLY A 357 -4.90 -10.33 17.60
CA GLY A 357 -6.21 -9.87 18.05
C GLY A 357 -7.32 -10.13 17.03
N LEU A 358 -7.03 -10.01 15.73
CA LEU A 358 -7.98 -10.29 14.66
C LEU A 358 -8.21 -11.80 14.50
N LEU A 359 -7.13 -12.58 14.44
CA LEU A 359 -7.19 -14.05 14.43
C LEU A 359 -7.91 -14.61 15.67
N ARG A 360 -7.67 -14.07 16.88
CA ARG A 360 -8.41 -14.48 18.07
C ARG A 360 -9.90 -14.14 17.97
N ARG A 361 -10.30 -13.02 17.35
CA ARG A 361 -11.72 -12.66 17.17
C ARG A 361 -12.39 -13.53 16.12
N VAL A 362 -11.72 -13.83 15.02
CA VAL A 362 -12.23 -14.74 13.97
C VAL A 362 -12.34 -16.17 14.52
N LEU A 363 -11.30 -16.67 15.18
CA LEU A 363 -11.32 -18.01 15.81
C LEU A 363 -12.34 -18.12 16.95
N LYS A 364 -12.62 -17.03 17.68
CA LYS A 364 -13.64 -17.02 18.73
C LYS A 364 -15.06 -17.06 18.14
N ARG A 365 -15.30 -16.43 16.99
CA ARG A 365 -16.57 -16.54 16.27
C ARG A 365 -16.81 -17.94 15.70
N ILE A 366 -15.76 -18.58 15.16
CA ILE A 366 -15.86 -19.96 14.65
C ILE A 366 -16.18 -20.95 15.79
N ARG A 367 -15.61 -20.76 17.00
CA ARG A 367 -15.91 -21.62 18.18
C ARG A 367 -17.27 -21.40 18.82
N GLN A 368 -17.99 -20.35 18.48
CA GLN A 368 -19.34 -20.07 18.99
C GLN A 368 -20.44 -20.52 18.02
N GLN A 369 -20.09 -21.05 16.84
CA GLN A 369 -21.00 -21.60 15.84
C GLN A 369 -20.94 -23.13 15.71
N HIS A 370 -20.19 -23.78 16.58
CA HIS A 370 -20.20 -25.22 16.88
C HIS A 370 -20.39 -25.38 18.39
#